data_07d76f74b2991714df61d2461dd3bf3a
#
_entry.id   07d76f74b2991714df61d2461dd3bf3a
#
_cell.length_a   1.000
_cell.length_b   1.000
_cell.length_c   1.000
_cell.angle_alpha   90.00
_cell.angle_beta   90.00
_cell.angle_gamma   90.00
#
_symmetry.space_group_name_H-M   'P 1'
#
loop_
_entity.id
_entity.type
_entity.pdbx_description
1 polymer ?
#
loop_
_entity_poly.entity_id
_entity_poly.type
_entity_poly.pdbx_seq_one_letter_code
_entity_poly.pdbx_strand_id
1 'polypeptide(L)'
;MTTKVYEYKNFLKPSECQYFIEKHSQFFNPDNDKRTFYHRATEIMNVYPFSNTHTRFTYEAKKLNGRLDFTMKKIDEEVMVNYFQMVRWPKNSFQEKHIDFINHCYTSIIYLNDNFEGGETVVEKRKIQPKQGLMVLFAGNHTLHGVNKIKKGNRYTIPCWYTK
;
A
#
# COMPACT_ATOMS: atom_id res chain seq x y z
N MET A 1 17.21 18.28 -1.02
CA MET A 1 16.07 18.35 -0.06
C MET A 1 15.71 16.95 0.32
N THR A 2 15.49 16.68 1.61
CA THR A 2 15.00 15.36 2.07
C THR A 2 13.50 15.28 1.83
N THR A 3 13.05 14.20 1.21
CA THR A 3 11.62 13.96 0.99
C THR A 3 10.86 13.91 2.31
N LYS A 4 9.76 14.66 2.39
CA LYS A 4 8.86 14.63 3.54
C LYS A 4 8.09 13.31 3.53
N VAL A 5 8.19 12.55 4.61
CA VAL A 5 7.41 11.34 4.85
C VAL A 5 6.45 11.62 5.99
N TYR A 6 5.16 11.51 5.73
CA TYR A 6 4.10 11.63 6.74
C TYR A 6 3.81 10.24 7.31
N GLU A 7 3.67 10.15 8.62
CA GLU A 7 3.33 8.92 9.32
C GLU A 7 2.05 9.08 10.13
N TYR A 8 1.08 8.22 9.89
CA TYR A 8 -0.20 8.19 10.60
C TYR A 8 -0.30 6.87 11.38
N LYS A 9 0.05 6.93 12.67
CA LYS A 9 -0.07 5.79 13.58
C LYS A 9 -1.54 5.44 13.79
N ASN A 10 -1.84 4.15 13.89
CA ASN A 10 -3.21 3.65 14.09
C ASN A 10 -4.21 4.16 13.01
N PHE A 11 -3.76 4.36 11.79
CA PHE A 11 -4.62 4.74 10.66
C PHE A 11 -5.72 3.69 10.43
N LEU A 12 -5.39 2.40 10.55
CA LEU A 12 -6.33 1.30 10.68
C LEU A 12 -6.23 0.66 12.06
N LYS A 13 -7.38 0.24 12.60
CA LYS A 13 -7.43 -0.58 13.82
C LYS A 13 -6.95 -2.00 13.51
N PRO A 14 -6.45 -2.77 14.49
CA PRO A 14 -6.05 -4.17 14.28
C PRO A 14 -7.14 -5.04 13.65
N SER A 15 -8.40 -4.85 14.02
CA SER A 15 -9.55 -5.57 13.46
C SER A 15 -9.79 -5.23 11.97
N GLU A 16 -9.58 -3.98 11.57
CA GLU A 16 -9.67 -3.56 10.16
C GLU A 16 -8.51 -4.17 9.35
N CYS A 17 -7.30 -4.18 9.91
CA CYS A 17 -6.14 -4.82 9.28
C CYS A 17 -6.39 -6.32 9.05
N GLN A 18 -6.86 -7.02 10.07
CA GLN A 18 -7.18 -8.45 9.98
C GLN A 18 -8.27 -8.72 8.95
N TYR A 19 -9.31 -7.88 8.90
CA TYR A 19 -10.38 -7.97 7.90
C TYR A 19 -9.82 -7.93 6.47
N PHE A 20 -8.95 -6.97 6.15
CA PHE A 20 -8.37 -6.87 4.81
C PHE A 20 -7.43 -8.05 4.48
N ILE A 21 -6.66 -8.56 5.43
CA ILE A 21 -5.82 -9.77 5.24
C ILE A 21 -6.71 -10.97 4.88
N GLU A 22 -7.79 -11.20 5.61
CA GLU A 22 -8.75 -12.28 5.34
C GLU A 22 -9.40 -12.14 3.96
N LYS A 23 -9.77 -10.91 3.56
CA LYS A 23 -10.34 -10.65 2.23
C LYS A 23 -9.33 -10.88 1.11
N HIS A 24 -8.06 -10.52 1.30
CA HIS A 24 -7.02 -10.90 0.34
C HIS A 24 -6.93 -12.42 0.18
N SER A 25 -6.83 -13.15 1.28
CA SER A 25 -6.73 -14.62 1.26
C SER A 25 -7.96 -15.28 0.63
N GLN A 26 -9.15 -14.69 0.83
CA GLN A 26 -10.43 -15.22 0.33
C GLN A 26 -10.65 -14.96 -1.17
N PHE A 27 -10.21 -13.79 -1.68
CA PHE A 27 -10.59 -13.30 -3.00
C PHE A 27 -9.41 -13.11 -3.95
N PHE A 28 -8.16 -13.32 -3.53
CA PHE A 28 -7.03 -13.25 -4.43
C PHE A 28 -7.18 -14.30 -5.54
N ASN A 29 -7.05 -13.83 -6.78
CA ASN A 29 -7.06 -14.68 -7.96
C ASN A 29 -5.76 -14.46 -8.75
N PRO A 30 -4.91 -15.50 -8.90
CA PRO A 30 -3.66 -15.39 -9.66
C PRO A 30 -3.84 -14.90 -11.10
N ASP A 31 -4.96 -15.23 -11.75
CA ASP A 31 -5.24 -14.82 -13.13
C ASP A 31 -5.46 -13.31 -13.27
N ASN A 32 -5.82 -12.63 -12.18
CA ASN A 32 -6.02 -11.19 -12.12
C ASN A 32 -4.84 -10.45 -11.47
N ASP A 33 -3.74 -11.14 -11.18
CA ASP A 33 -2.56 -10.54 -10.57
C ASP A 33 -1.90 -9.54 -11.54
N LYS A 34 -1.80 -8.29 -11.09
CA LYS A 34 -1.24 -7.17 -11.86
C LYS A 34 0.20 -6.87 -11.47
N ARG A 35 1.04 -7.90 -11.34
CA ARG A 35 2.46 -7.71 -11.05
C ARG A 35 3.13 -6.80 -12.07
N THR A 36 3.96 -5.91 -11.56
CA THR A 36 4.78 -5.02 -12.39
C THR A 36 6.21 -5.55 -12.50
N PHE A 37 6.98 -4.97 -13.40
CA PHE A 37 8.40 -5.29 -13.57
C PHE A 37 9.21 -5.16 -12.26
N TYR A 38 8.84 -4.21 -11.39
CA TYR A 38 9.55 -3.94 -10.13
C TYR A 38 9.20 -4.90 -8.98
N HIS A 39 8.10 -5.64 -9.10
CA HIS A 39 7.69 -6.62 -8.10
C HIS A 39 8.33 -7.98 -8.35
N ARG A 40 8.72 -8.65 -7.27
CA ARG A 40 9.26 -10.01 -7.30
C ARG A 40 8.47 -10.89 -6.35
N ALA A 41 7.79 -11.88 -6.91
CA ALA A 41 7.02 -12.90 -6.17
C ALA A 41 5.99 -12.33 -5.17
N THR A 42 5.28 -11.26 -5.55
CA THR A 42 4.16 -10.71 -4.76
C THR A 42 2.81 -11.17 -5.30
N GLU A 43 1.77 -11.10 -4.46
CA GLU A 43 0.38 -11.38 -4.82
C GLU A 43 -0.43 -10.09 -4.69
N ILE A 44 -0.86 -9.54 -5.83
CA ILE A 44 -1.50 -8.24 -5.93
C ILE A 44 -2.98 -8.40 -6.26
N MET A 45 -3.84 -7.77 -5.48
CA MET A 45 -5.28 -7.69 -5.72
C MET A 45 -5.72 -6.24 -5.83
N ASN A 46 -6.31 -5.86 -6.99
CA ASN A 46 -6.90 -4.53 -7.16
C ASN A 46 -8.15 -4.41 -6.30
N VAL A 47 -8.32 -3.29 -5.61
CA VAL A 47 -9.46 -3.01 -4.73
C VAL A 47 -10.27 -1.82 -5.23
N TYR A 48 -9.61 -0.76 -5.65
CA TYR A 48 -10.22 0.45 -6.19
C TYR A 48 -9.51 0.85 -7.48
N PRO A 49 -10.20 1.30 -8.52
CA PRO A 49 -11.66 1.51 -8.61
C PRO A 49 -12.47 0.21 -8.57
N PHE A 50 -13.70 0.31 -8.05
CA PHE A 50 -14.55 -0.85 -7.73
C PHE A 50 -15.12 -1.60 -8.93
N SER A 51 -14.96 -1.11 -10.15
CA SER A 51 -15.55 -1.69 -11.38
C SER A 51 -15.11 -3.13 -11.69
N ASN A 52 -13.99 -3.57 -11.10
CA ASN A 52 -13.41 -4.89 -11.36
C ASN A 52 -13.24 -5.73 -10.08
N THR A 53 -13.77 -5.28 -8.95
CA THR A 53 -13.66 -6.01 -7.69
C THR A 53 -14.92 -6.80 -7.38
N HIS A 54 -14.71 -8.02 -6.93
CA HIS A 54 -15.79 -8.78 -6.30
C HIS A 54 -16.36 -8.00 -5.12
N THR A 55 -17.61 -7.64 -5.23
CA THR A 55 -18.31 -6.65 -4.41
C THR A 55 -18.52 -7.03 -2.94
N ARG A 56 -18.05 -8.18 -2.48
CA ARG A 56 -18.34 -8.72 -1.14
C ARG A 56 -17.71 -7.94 0.02
N PHE A 57 -16.74 -7.06 -0.25
CA PHE A 57 -16.16 -6.16 0.76
C PHE A 57 -16.17 -4.68 0.33
N THR A 58 -17.03 -4.33 -0.62
CA THR A 58 -17.13 -2.99 -1.21
C THR A 58 -17.38 -1.91 -0.15
N TYR A 59 -18.16 -2.20 0.87
CA TYR A 59 -18.48 -1.23 1.92
C TYR A 59 -17.21 -0.78 2.68
N GLU A 60 -16.41 -1.73 3.18
CA GLU A 60 -15.18 -1.40 3.91
C GLU A 60 -14.13 -0.75 3.00
N ALA A 61 -14.06 -1.15 1.74
CA ALA A 61 -13.19 -0.54 0.76
C ALA A 61 -13.62 0.91 0.43
N LYS A 62 -14.92 1.21 0.30
CA LYS A 62 -15.43 2.58 0.15
C LYS A 62 -15.14 3.44 1.37
N LYS A 63 -15.30 2.90 2.56
CA LYS A 63 -14.97 3.58 3.82
C LYS A 63 -13.48 3.91 3.89
N LEU A 64 -12.62 2.96 3.49
CA LEU A 64 -11.18 3.19 3.40
C LEU A 64 -10.85 4.27 2.38
N ASN A 65 -11.47 4.23 1.18
CA ASN A 65 -11.28 5.27 0.17
C ASN A 65 -11.60 6.66 0.70
N GLY A 66 -12.74 6.83 1.37
CA GLY A 66 -13.11 8.12 1.97
C GLY A 66 -12.12 8.61 3.03
N ARG A 67 -11.54 7.69 3.84
CA ARG A 67 -10.50 8.05 4.83
C ARG A 67 -9.19 8.46 4.17
N LEU A 68 -8.80 7.80 3.10
CA LEU A 68 -7.60 8.12 2.32
C LEU A 68 -7.73 9.50 1.65
N ASP A 69 -8.87 9.75 0.98
CA ASP A 69 -9.17 11.06 0.37
C ASP A 69 -9.20 12.18 1.42
N PHE A 70 -9.90 11.97 2.52
CA PHE A 70 -9.98 12.95 3.60
C PHE A 70 -8.60 13.29 4.18
N THR A 71 -7.72 12.28 4.32
CA THR A 71 -6.37 12.47 4.83
C THR A 71 -5.50 13.21 3.83
N MET A 72 -5.62 12.86 2.54
CA MET A 72 -4.87 13.50 1.46
C MET A 72 -5.24 14.98 1.32
N LYS A 73 -6.51 15.33 1.36
CA LYS A 73 -7.02 16.72 1.25
C LYS A 73 -6.52 17.66 2.35
N LYS A 74 -6.04 17.13 3.48
CA LYS A 74 -5.35 17.95 4.49
C LYS A 74 -3.92 18.34 4.09
N ILE A 75 -3.36 17.70 3.07
CA ILE A 75 -2.01 17.95 2.56
C ILE A 75 -2.08 18.72 1.24
N ASP A 76 -2.95 18.27 0.33
CA ASP A 76 -3.20 18.89 -0.97
C ASP A 76 -4.67 18.64 -1.35
N GLU A 77 -5.48 19.72 -1.38
CA GLU A 77 -6.93 19.64 -1.61
C GLU A 77 -7.31 19.26 -3.04
N GLU A 78 -6.40 19.44 -4.00
CA GLU A 78 -6.62 19.11 -5.41
C GLU A 78 -6.36 17.62 -5.70
N VAL A 79 -5.73 16.90 -4.78
CA VAL A 79 -5.31 15.50 -4.96
C VAL A 79 -6.36 14.53 -4.44
N MET A 80 -6.63 13.48 -5.20
CA MET A 80 -7.59 12.44 -4.85
C MET A 80 -6.99 11.04 -5.01
N VAL A 81 -7.62 10.04 -4.41
CA VAL A 81 -7.26 8.64 -4.63
C VAL A 81 -7.49 8.27 -6.09
N ASN A 82 -6.45 7.79 -6.75
CA ASN A 82 -6.53 7.22 -8.10
C ASN A 82 -6.92 5.73 -8.01
N TYR A 83 -6.08 4.93 -7.34
CA TYR A 83 -6.38 3.52 -7.09
C TYR A 83 -5.61 3.01 -5.88
N PHE A 84 -6.06 1.89 -5.32
CA PHE A 84 -5.33 1.15 -4.31
C PHE A 84 -5.52 -0.35 -4.46
N GLN A 85 -4.56 -1.07 -3.92
CA GLN A 85 -4.44 -2.52 -4.01
C GLN A 85 -4.29 -3.13 -2.62
N MET A 86 -4.57 -4.42 -2.49
CA MET A 86 -4.08 -5.23 -1.38
C MET A 86 -2.96 -6.13 -1.90
N VAL A 87 -1.85 -6.16 -1.19
CA VAL A 87 -0.65 -6.90 -1.62
C VAL A 87 -0.15 -7.79 -0.49
N ARG A 88 -0.05 -9.08 -0.78
CA ARG A 88 0.69 -10.04 0.05
C ARG A 88 2.10 -10.19 -0.52
N TRP A 89 3.06 -10.07 0.34
CA TRP A 89 4.48 -10.22 0.08
C TRP A 89 4.99 -11.47 0.80
N PRO A 90 5.05 -12.62 0.14
CA PRO A 90 5.58 -13.84 0.75
C PRO A 90 7.10 -13.75 0.95
N LYS A 91 7.65 -14.73 1.68
CA LYS A 91 9.11 -14.88 1.82
C LYS A 91 9.81 -14.80 0.45
N ASN A 92 10.94 -14.09 0.41
CA ASN A 92 11.77 -13.82 -0.76
C ASN A 92 11.22 -12.76 -1.73
N SER A 93 10.01 -12.25 -1.57
CA SER A 93 9.53 -11.12 -2.37
C SER A 93 10.23 -9.82 -1.97
N PHE A 94 10.30 -8.89 -2.91
CA PHE A 94 10.86 -7.55 -2.74
C PHE A 94 10.39 -6.64 -3.87
N GLN A 95 10.63 -5.35 -3.75
CA GLN A 95 10.44 -4.40 -4.82
C GLN A 95 11.70 -3.56 -5.00
N GLU A 96 12.23 -3.55 -6.20
CA GLU A 96 13.39 -2.74 -6.54
C GLU A 96 13.09 -1.25 -6.35
N LYS A 97 14.13 -0.47 -6.08
CA LYS A 97 13.97 0.98 -5.94
C LYS A 97 13.54 1.59 -7.27
N HIS A 98 12.49 2.39 -7.22
CA HIS A 98 11.89 3.07 -8.36
C HIS A 98 11.25 4.39 -7.91
N ILE A 99 10.85 5.19 -8.86
CA ILE A 99 9.90 6.29 -8.68
C ILE A 99 8.58 5.90 -9.36
N ASP A 100 7.47 6.40 -8.85
CA ASP A 100 6.17 6.14 -9.44
C ASP A 100 5.97 6.92 -10.75
N PHE A 101 4.90 6.61 -11.47
CA PHE A 101 4.54 7.35 -12.69
C PHE A 101 4.32 8.84 -12.38
N ILE A 102 4.62 9.68 -13.36
CA ILE A 102 4.60 11.16 -13.20
C ILE A 102 3.25 11.70 -12.72
N ASN A 103 2.16 11.06 -13.06
CA ASN A 103 0.81 11.43 -12.63
C ASN A 103 0.45 10.97 -11.21
N HIS A 104 1.25 10.10 -10.57
CA HIS A 104 1.05 9.67 -9.20
C HIS A 104 1.77 10.60 -8.23
N CYS A 105 1.15 11.76 -7.96
CA CYS A 105 1.74 12.83 -7.14
C CYS A 105 2.18 12.34 -5.76
N TYR A 106 1.37 11.48 -5.15
CA TYR A 106 1.64 10.89 -3.84
C TYR A 106 1.40 9.39 -3.87
N THR A 107 2.07 8.72 -2.95
CA THR A 107 1.91 7.29 -2.67
C THR A 107 1.79 7.09 -1.17
N SER A 108 0.81 6.33 -0.74
CA SER A 108 0.73 5.86 0.64
C SER A 108 0.82 4.34 0.73
N ILE A 109 1.31 3.86 1.86
CA ILE A 109 1.40 2.43 2.17
C ILE A 109 0.83 2.23 3.57
N ILE A 110 -0.22 1.40 3.69
CA ILE A 110 -0.76 0.98 4.98
C ILE A 110 -0.24 -0.43 5.29
N TYR A 111 0.37 -0.60 6.45
CA TYR A 111 0.82 -1.90 6.94
C TYR A 111 -0.31 -2.62 7.65
N LEU A 112 -0.69 -3.80 7.16
CA LEU A 112 -1.77 -4.60 7.75
C LEU A 112 -1.26 -5.54 8.85
N ASN A 113 0.05 -5.82 8.86
CA ASN A 113 0.70 -6.62 9.89
C ASN A 113 2.15 -6.18 10.10
N ASP A 114 2.77 -6.68 11.16
CA ASP A 114 4.18 -6.46 11.50
C ASP A 114 4.89 -7.72 12.03
N ASN A 115 4.23 -8.89 11.93
CA ASN A 115 4.75 -10.18 12.37
C ASN A 115 5.56 -10.92 11.28
N PHE A 116 6.49 -10.23 10.65
CA PHE A 116 7.40 -10.74 9.62
C PHE A 116 8.81 -10.15 9.81
N GLU A 117 9.81 -10.69 9.13
CA GLU A 117 11.19 -10.20 9.17
C GLU A 117 11.63 -9.70 7.79
N GLY A 118 12.39 -8.62 7.75
CA GLY A 118 12.73 -7.89 6.53
C GLY A 118 11.56 -7.03 6.05
N GLY A 119 11.49 -6.75 4.76
CA GLY A 119 10.35 -6.08 4.14
C GLY A 119 10.14 -4.62 4.56
N GLU A 120 11.16 -3.94 5.05
CA GLU A 120 11.10 -2.52 5.31
C GLU A 120 10.84 -1.76 4.01
N THR A 121 9.96 -0.79 4.04
CA THR A 121 9.86 0.20 2.97
C THR A 121 11.05 1.14 3.08
N VAL A 122 11.80 1.28 2.00
CA VAL A 122 12.91 2.22 1.92
C VAL A 122 12.45 3.43 1.11
N VAL A 123 12.48 4.61 1.70
CA VAL A 123 12.18 5.89 1.04
C VAL A 123 13.48 6.69 1.04
N GLU A 124 14.09 6.84 -0.13
CA GLU A 124 15.46 7.35 -0.29
C GLU A 124 16.49 6.55 0.53
N LYS A 125 16.97 7.12 1.65
CA LYS A 125 17.88 6.47 2.61
C LYS A 125 17.19 6.01 3.88
N ARG A 126 15.94 6.43 4.09
CA ARG A 126 15.16 6.12 5.29
C ARG A 126 14.51 4.75 5.18
N LYS A 127 14.77 3.89 6.16
CA LYS A 127 14.04 2.62 6.35
C LYS A 127 12.87 2.85 7.28
N ILE A 128 11.68 2.50 6.82
CA ILE A 128 10.46 2.59 7.61
C ILE A 128 10.19 1.22 8.21
N GLN A 129 10.12 1.18 9.54
CA GLN A 129 9.79 -0.05 10.26
C GLN A 129 8.29 -0.31 10.16
N PRO A 130 7.89 -1.47 9.64
CA PRO A 130 6.48 -1.86 9.61
C PRO A 130 5.86 -1.86 11.00
N LYS A 131 4.65 -1.34 11.10
CA LYS A 131 3.82 -1.41 12.30
C LYS A 131 2.37 -1.60 11.88
N GLN A 132 1.69 -2.59 12.46
CA GLN A 132 0.28 -2.83 12.14
C GLN A 132 -0.56 -1.56 12.31
N GLY A 133 -1.32 -1.22 11.28
CA GLY A 133 -2.18 -0.02 11.24
C GLY A 133 -1.46 1.29 10.92
N LEU A 134 -0.14 1.30 10.76
CA LEU A 134 0.61 2.48 10.32
C LEU A 134 0.35 2.76 8.84
N MET A 135 0.06 4.00 8.49
CA MET A 135 0.12 4.50 7.13
C MET A 135 1.31 5.46 6.98
N VAL A 136 2.08 5.29 5.93
CA VAL A 136 3.10 6.26 5.50
C VAL A 136 2.68 6.86 4.17
N LEU A 137 3.01 8.14 3.95
CA LEU A 137 2.66 8.89 2.75
C LEU A 137 3.85 9.76 2.33
N PHE A 138 4.15 9.79 1.04
CA PHE A 138 5.24 10.58 0.45
C PHE A 138 4.96 10.90 -1.02
N ALA A 139 5.72 11.83 -1.61
CA ALA A 139 5.62 12.17 -3.03
C ALA A 139 6.26 11.06 -3.89
N GLY A 140 5.44 10.11 -4.37
CA GLY A 140 5.92 8.89 -5.04
C GLY A 140 6.61 9.14 -6.37
N ASN A 141 6.15 10.12 -7.15
CA ASN A 141 6.69 10.46 -8.49
C ASN A 141 8.03 11.23 -8.46
N HIS A 142 8.52 11.61 -7.29
CA HIS A 142 9.80 12.32 -7.11
C HIS A 142 10.74 11.63 -6.13
N THR A 143 10.30 10.55 -5.51
CA THR A 143 11.00 9.91 -4.41
C THR A 143 11.38 8.49 -4.75
N LEU A 144 12.68 8.21 -4.75
CA LEU A 144 13.18 6.85 -4.94
C LEU A 144 12.80 5.99 -3.74
N HIS A 145 12.00 4.95 -3.98
CA HIS A 145 11.51 4.06 -2.93
C HIS A 145 11.43 2.61 -3.38
N GLY A 146 11.36 1.69 -2.42
CA GLY A 146 11.28 0.26 -2.70
C GLY A 146 11.01 -0.53 -1.43
N VAL A 147 11.02 -1.86 -1.53
CA VAL A 147 10.76 -2.78 -0.42
C VAL A 147 11.91 -3.77 -0.31
N ASN A 148 12.54 -3.83 0.85
CA ASN A 148 13.57 -4.80 1.15
C ASN A 148 12.99 -6.23 1.10
N LYS A 149 13.86 -7.21 0.86
CA LYS A 149 13.48 -8.62 0.78
C LYS A 149 12.83 -9.11 2.07
N ILE A 150 11.69 -9.78 1.95
CA ILE A 150 11.02 -10.49 3.06
C ILE A 150 11.87 -11.71 3.41
N LYS A 151 12.35 -11.78 4.65
CA LYS A 151 13.22 -12.85 5.13
C LYS A 151 12.43 -14.00 5.74
N LYS A 152 11.32 -13.67 6.44
CA LYS A 152 10.47 -14.64 7.12
C LYS A 152 9.03 -14.11 7.24
N GLY A 153 8.06 -15.01 7.14
CA GLY A 153 6.64 -14.68 7.22
C GLY A 153 6.07 -14.06 5.95
N ASN A 154 4.93 -13.41 6.08
CA ASN A 154 4.24 -12.70 5.01
C ASN A 154 3.99 -11.25 5.43
N ARG A 155 4.31 -10.31 4.57
CA ARG A 155 3.98 -8.89 4.73
C ARG A 155 2.71 -8.58 3.96
N TYR A 156 1.73 -7.94 4.60
CA TYR A 156 0.51 -7.49 3.96
C TYR A 156 0.42 -5.97 4.00
N THR A 157 0.11 -5.36 2.87
CA THR A 157 -0.01 -3.90 2.74
C THR A 157 -1.15 -3.50 1.82
N ILE A 158 -1.61 -2.25 2.00
CA ILE A 158 -2.45 -1.55 1.03
C ILE A 158 -1.65 -0.35 0.51
N PRO A 159 -0.99 -0.47 -0.66
CA PRO A 159 -0.47 0.68 -1.38
C PRO A 159 -1.62 1.44 -2.05
N CYS A 160 -1.53 2.77 -2.04
CA CYS A 160 -2.49 3.66 -2.68
C CYS A 160 -1.75 4.77 -3.42
N TRP A 161 -2.20 5.07 -4.62
CA TRP A 161 -1.66 6.14 -5.46
C TRP A 161 -2.68 7.24 -5.64
N TYR A 162 -2.19 8.48 -5.65
CA TYR A 162 -3.01 9.69 -5.70
C TYR A 162 -2.63 10.54 -6.91
N THR A 163 -3.62 11.18 -7.51
CA THR A 163 -3.48 12.05 -8.69
C THR A 163 -4.23 13.36 -8.50
N LYS A 164 -3.82 14.37 -9.26
CA LYS A 164 -4.60 15.60 -9.42
C LYS A 164 -5.70 15.44 -10.46
#